data_b17e00252e491d2ecf2b1b18313ea3db
#
_entry.id   b17e00252e491d2ecf2b1b18313ea3db
#
_cell.length_a   1.000
_cell.length_b   1.000
_cell.length_c   1.000
_cell.angle_alpha   90.00
_cell.angle_beta   90.00
_cell.angle_gamma   90.00
#
_symmetry.space_group_name_H-M   'P 1'
#
loop_
_entity.id
_entity.type
_entity.pdbx_description
1 polymer ?
#
loop_
_entity_poly.entity_id
_entity_poly.type
_entity_poly.pdbx_seq_one_letter_code
_entity_poly.pdbx_strand_id
1 'polypeptide(L)'
;MAYQDRIDPARLVFIDETWTKTNMAPLRGWGPLGQRLPAKVPHGRRTTMTFLAALCHDRVEAPWLIDGPINGESFRLYVDKVLIPTLQPGDIAIMDNLGSHKGRAVRCALRAARAKLFFLPKYSPDLNPIEMLFSKLKHGLRKAAARTHDAVCKAIAHLLPTVDPTECANFFSEAGYARTESSHSRSETSVVKPPGGRSIFWEFA
;
A
#
# COMPACT_ATOMS: atom_id res chain seq x y z
N MET A 1 -10.63 1.52 -23.48
CA MET A 1 -9.75 0.33 -23.64
C MET A 1 -8.33 0.78 -23.62
N ALA A 2 -7.82 0.54 -22.67
CA ALA A 2 -6.81 -0.29 -22.04
C ALA A 2 -5.39 0.16 -22.41
N TYR A 3 -4.92 1.20 -21.71
CA TYR A 3 -3.48 1.47 -21.59
C TYR A 3 -2.80 0.52 -20.57
N GLN A 4 -3.57 -0.29 -19.84
CA GLN A 4 -3.09 -1.22 -18.82
C GLN A 4 -2.15 -2.28 -19.40
N ASP A 5 -2.41 -2.78 -20.60
CA ASP A 5 -1.57 -3.79 -21.27
C ASP A 5 -0.20 -3.26 -21.73
N ARG A 6 0.04 -1.94 -21.63
CA ARG A 6 1.28 -1.28 -22.06
C ARG A 6 2.16 -0.80 -20.90
N ILE A 7 1.69 -0.92 -19.67
CA ILE A 7 2.42 -0.49 -18.48
C ILE A 7 3.12 -1.70 -17.89
N ASP A 8 4.45 -1.66 -17.81
CA ASP A 8 5.24 -2.68 -17.15
C ASP A 8 4.99 -2.60 -15.63
N PRO A 9 4.38 -3.62 -14.99
CA PRO A 9 4.14 -3.62 -13.55
C PRO A 9 5.41 -3.43 -12.72
N ALA A 10 6.57 -3.82 -13.24
CA ALA A 10 7.87 -3.63 -12.57
C ALA A 10 8.26 -2.16 -12.42
N ARG A 11 7.62 -1.24 -13.16
CA ARG A 11 7.82 0.20 -13.06
C ARG A 11 6.82 0.91 -12.16
N LEU A 12 5.79 0.22 -11.70
CA LEU A 12 4.76 0.81 -10.84
C LEU A 12 5.21 0.81 -9.40
N VAL A 13 5.10 1.96 -8.75
CA VAL A 13 5.41 2.18 -7.34
C VAL A 13 4.18 2.82 -6.70
N PHE A 14 3.45 2.05 -5.89
CA PHE A 14 2.28 2.53 -5.17
C PHE A 14 2.68 3.09 -3.81
N ILE A 15 2.38 4.35 -3.56
CA ILE A 15 2.76 5.07 -2.34
C ILE A 15 1.49 5.47 -1.61
N ASP A 16 1.42 5.14 -0.31
CA ASP A 16 0.29 5.50 0.53
C ASP A 16 0.69 5.50 2.01
N GLU A 17 -0.22 5.94 2.88
CA GLU A 17 -0.06 5.93 4.32
C GLU A 17 -1.20 5.20 5.02
N THR A 18 -0.87 4.68 6.19
CA THR A 18 -1.86 4.09 7.07
C THR A 18 -1.59 4.41 8.53
N TRP A 19 -2.64 4.57 9.33
CA TRP A 19 -2.47 4.77 10.77
C TRP A 19 -2.19 3.45 11.50
N THR A 20 -1.34 3.51 12.51
CA THR A 20 -1.09 2.47 13.50
C THR A 20 -1.27 3.03 14.92
N LYS A 21 -1.59 2.18 15.89
CA LYS A 21 -1.84 2.61 17.27
C LYS A 21 -1.25 1.63 18.26
N THR A 22 -0.83 2.16 19.42
CA THR A 22 -0.30 1.35 20.54
C THR A 22 -1.38 0.51 21.26
N ASN A 23 -2.65 0.69 20.95
CA ASN A 23 -3.75 -0.08 21.54
C ASN A 23 -4.42 -1.05 20.55
N MET A 24 -3.75 -1.41 19.46
CA MET A 24 -4.31 -2.37 18.50
C MET A 24 -4.47 -3.74 19.17
N ALA A 25 -5.65 -4.35 18.97
CA ALA A 25 -6.00 -5.67 19.50
C ALA A 25 -6.74 -6.46 18.41
N PRO A 26 -6.73 -7.79 18.47
CA PRO A 26 -7.54 -8.63 17.59
C PRO A 26 -9.01 -8.22 17.63
N LEU A 27 -9.63 -8.07 16.46
CA LEU A 27 -11.04 -7.65 16.33
C LEU A 27 -12.00 -8.85 16.40
N ARG A 28 -11.48 -10.05 16.16
CA ARG A 28 -12.25 -11.31 16.07
C ARG A 28 -11.43 -12.44 16.66
N GLY A 29 -12.10 -13.48 17.12
CA GLY A 29 -11.51 -14.73 17.61
C GLY A 29 -12.43 -15.91 17.31
N TRP A 30 -11.95 -17.11 17.55
CA TRP A 30 -12.71 -18.34 17.42
C TRP A 30 -13.10 -18.86 18.80
N GLY A 31 -14.33 -19.36 18.95
CA GLY A 31 -14.85 -19.94 20.18
C GLY A 31 -15.98 -20.91 19.89
N PRO A 32 -16.47 -21.65 20.87
CA PRO A 32 -17.61 -22.53 20.72
C PRO A 32 -18.86 -21.78 20.25
N LEU A 33 -19.65 -22.44 19.40
CA LEU A 33 -20.90 -21.87 18.89
C LEU A 33 -21.83 -21.49 20.06
N GLY A 34 -22.42 -20.30 19.98
CA GLY A 34 -23.37 -19.81 20.99
C GLY A 34 -22.73 -19.25 22.29
N GLN A 35 -21.40 -19.26 22.40
CA GLN A 35 -20.71 -18.71 23.57
C GLN A 35 -20.08 -17.35 23.24
N ARG A 36 -20.16 -16.40 24.21
CA ARG A 36 -19.46 -15.12 24.10
C ARG A 36 -17.96 -15.34 24.27
N LEU A 37 -17.18 -14.81 23.34
CA LEU A 37 -15.72 -14.82 23.42
C LEU A 37 -15.23 -13.61 24.22
N PRO A 38 -14.82 -13.77 25.50
CA PRO A 38 -14.27 -12.67 26.29
C PRO A 38 -12.86 -12.34 25.79
N ALA A 39 -12.57 -11.05 25.58
CA ALA A 39 -11.24 -10.59 25.21
C ALA A 39 -10.90 -9.32 26.03
N LYS A 40 -9.63 -9.24 26.46
CA LYS A 40 -9.12 -8.03 27.13
C LYS A 40 -8.68 -7.04 26.05
N VAL A 41 -9.32 -5.86 26.05
CA VAL A 41 -8.94 -4.74 25.16
C VAL A 41 -8.07 -3.78 25.99
N PRO A 42 -6.94 -3.29 25.44
CA PRO A 42 -6.09 -2.33 26.14
C PRO A 42 -6.86 -1.05 26.41
N HIS A 43 -6.94 -0.66 27.67
CA HIS A 43 -7.45 0.63 28.13
C HIS A 43 -6.26 1.58 28.37
N GLY A 44 -6.48 2.89 28.20
CA GLY A 44 -5.52 3.93 28.53
C GLY A 44 -5.15 4.81 27.34
N ARG A 45 -4.11 5.66 27.57
CA ARG A 45 -3.62 6.62 26.59
C ARG A 45 -3.09 5.89 25.36
N ARG A 46 -3.61 6.22 24.19
CA ARG A 46 -3.17 5.66 22.90
C ARG A 46 -2.34 6.67 22.13
N THR A 47 -1.22 6.25 21.59
CA THR A 47 -0.46 7.02 20.61
C THR A 47 -0.87 6.53 19.22
N THR A 48 -1.17 7.48 18.35
CA THR A 48 -1.42 7.21 16.93
C THR A 48 -0.19 7.63 16.15
N MET A 49 0.27 6.75 15.27
CA MET A 49 1.39 6.97 14.37
C MET A 49 0.91 6.76 12.95
N THR A 50 1.57 7.39 11.99
CA THR A 50 1.34 7.18 10.57
C THR A 50 2.50 6.40 9.98
N PHE A 51 2.20 5.27 9.35
CA PHE A 51 3.15 4.46 8.61
C PHE A 51 2.99 4.72 7.11
N LEU A 52 4.10 5.10 6.45
CA LEU A 52 4.19 5.29 5.01
C LEU A 52 5.05 4.18 4.43
N ALA A 53 4.75 3.79 3.21
CA ALA A 53 5.57 2.87 2.43
C ALA A 53 5.32 3.05 0.94
N ALA A 54 6.20 2.45 0.15
CA ALA A 54 6.04 2.26 -1.28
C ALA A 54 6.00 0.76 -1.58
N LEU A 55 4.99 0.30 -2.33
CA LEU A 55 4.87 -1.07 -2.79
C LEU A 55 5.28 -1.15 -4.26
N CYS A 56 6.33 -1.91 -4.53
CA CYS A 56 6.76 -2.32 -5.86
C CYS A 56 6.22 -3.72 -6.17
N HIS A 57 6.33 -4.13 -7.43
CA HIS A 57 5.86 -5.45 -7.88
C HIS A 57 6.52 -6.64 -7.15
N ASP A 58 7.74 -6.47 -6.67
CA ASP A 58 8.57 -7.51 -6.07
C ASP A 58 9.05 -7.22 -4.64
N ARG A 59 8.75 -6.04 -4.08
CA ARG A 59 9.26 -5.62 -2.77
C ARG A 59 8.51 -4.44 -2.18
N VAL A 60 8.72 -4.23 -0.89
CA VAL A 60 8.28 -3.03 -0.15
C VAL A 60 9.49 -2.11 0.04
N GLU A 61 9.34 -0.85 -0.34
CA GLU A 61 10.38 0.18 -0.31
C GLU A 61 9.97 1.37 0.56
N ALA A 62 10.94 2.20 0.90
CA ALA A 62 10.71 3.49 1.55
C ALA A 62 9.80 3.44 2.81
N PRO A 63 9.94 2.46 3.73
CA PRO A 63 9.13 2.42 4.93
C PRO A 63 9.50 3.56 5.89
N TRP A 64 8.50 4.28 6.38
CA TRP A 64 8.69 5.34 7.36
C TRP A 64 7.54 5.39 8.36
N LEU A 65 7.88 5.53 9.64
CA LEU A 65 6.91 5.67 10.72
C LEU A 65 7.10 7.04 11.38
N ILE A 66 6.04 7.82 11.44
CA ILE A 66 6.02 9.15 12.07
C ILE A 66 5.00 9.22 13.20
N ASP A 67 5.33 9.99 14.22
CA ASP A 67 4.41 10.27 15.32
C ASP A 67 3.31 11.24 14.88
N GLY A 68 2.07 10.85 15.10
CA GLY A 68 0.91 11.66 14.77
C GLY A 68 0.44 11.56 13.32
N PRO A 69 -0.44 12.48 12.90
CA PRO A 69 -1.01 12.53 11.56
C PRO A 69 -0.02 13.10 10.55
N ILE A 70 -0.12 12.63 9.31
CA ILE A 70 0.63 13.19 8.20
C ILE A 70 0.04 14.55 7.78
N ASN A 71 0.90 15.44 7.33
CA ASN A 71 0.55 16.71 6.69
C ASN A 71 1.41 16.92 5.44
N GLY A 72 1.15 17.98 4.69
CA GLY A 72 1.87 18.25 3.42
C GLY A 72 3.39 18.45 3.59
N GLU A 73 3.83 18.99 4.74
CA GLU A 73 5.26 19.18 5.03
C GLU A 73 5.96 17.87 5.35
N SER A 74 5.38 17.05 6.24
CA SER A 74 5.92 15.72 6.58
C SER A 74 5.88 14.78 5.38
N PHE A 75 4.82 14.84 4.55
CA PHE A 75 4.77 14.07 3.32
C PHE A 75 5.86 14.49 2.33
N ARG A 76 6.10 15.80 2.18
CA ARG A 76 7.21 16.31 1.36
C ARG A 76 8.55 15.80 1.87
N LEU A 77 8.78 15.86 3.18
CA LEU A 77 10.01 15.35 3.79
C LEU A 77 10.20 13.85 3.52
N TYR A 78 9.13 13.06 3.63
CA TYR A 78 9.13 11.66 3.26
C TYR A 78 9.55 11.45 1.80
N VAL A 79 8.93 12.19 0.88
CA VAL A 79 9.25 12.09 -0.55
C VAL A 79 10.72 12.43 -0.79
N ASP A 80 11.22 13.55 -0.25
CA ASP A 80 12.57 14.04 -0.51
C ASP A 80 13.65 13.13 0.11
N LYS A 81 13.42 12.59 1.31
CA LYS A 81 14.45 11.91 2.09
C LYS A 81 14.38 10.38 2.04
N VAL A 82 13.20 9.83 1.82
CA VAL A 82 12.97 8.38 1.95
C VAL A 82 12.55 7.76 0.62
N LEU A 83 11.59 8.36 -0.09
CA LEU A 83 11.05 7.79 -1.32
C LEU A 83 11.99 7.99 -2.53
N ILE A 84 12.44 9.23 -2.81
CA ILE A 84 13.27 9.54 -3.99
C ILE A 84 14.53 8.69 -4.07
N PRO A 85 15.26 8.42 -2.97
CA PRO A 85 16.44 7.56 -3.03
C PRO A 85 16.19 6.13 -3.50
N THR A 86 14.94 5.64 -3.43
CA THR A 86 14.57 4.27 -3.86
C THR A 86 14.07 4.22 -5.30
N LEU A 87 13.66 5.37 -5.87
CA LEU A 87 13.10 5.44 -7.22
C LEU A 87 14.18 5.34 -8.31
N GLN A 88 13.82 4.67 -9.39
CA GLN A 88 14.63 4.59 -10.60
C GLN A 88 14.07 5.51 -11.72
N PRO A 89 14.93 6.05 -12.60
CA PRO A 89 14.46 6.79 -13.76
C PRO A 89 13.47 5.97 -14.60
N GLY A 90 12.31 6.54 -14.85
CA GLY A 90 11.22 5.90 -15.59
C GLY A 90 10.19 5.17 -14.72
N ASP A 91 10.37 5.13 -13.39
CA ASP A 91 9.34 4.63 -12.48
C ASP A 91 8.09 5.48 -12.54
N ILE A 92 6.97 4.85 -12.20
CA ILE A 92 5.65 5.45 -12.19
C ILE A 92 5.14 5.44 -10.75
N ALA A 93 5.30 6.57 -10.07
CA ALA A 93 4.77 6.79 -8.72
C ALA A 93 3.25 6.96 -8.80
N ILE A 94 2.51 6.12 -8.10
CA ILE A 94 1.06 6.14 -8.04
C ILE A 94 0.65 6.43 -6.60
N MET A 95 -0.16 7.45 -6.41
CA MET A 95 -0.65 7.89 -5.11
C MET A 95 -2.17 7.98 -5.12
N ASP A 96 -2.78 7.98 -3.94
CA ASP A 96 -4.18 8.32 -3.83
C ASP A 96 -4.43 9.81 -4.14
N ASN A 97 -5.69 10.18 -4.25
CA ASN A 97 -6.09 11.53 -4.64
C ASN A 97 -6.23 12.50 -3.45
N LEU A 98 -5.43 12.34 -2.37
CA LEU A 98 -5.44 13.24 -1.22
C LEU A 98 -4.76 14.58 -1.51
N GLY A 99 -5.27 15.63 -0.88
CA GLY A 99 -4.73 16.99 -1.05
C GLY A 99 -3.27 17.13 -0.60
N SER A 100 -2.84 16.41 0.45
CA SER A 100 -1.47 16.38 0.96
C SER A 100 -0.45 15.90 -0.06
N HIS A 101 -0.85 15.00 -0.97
CA HIS A 101 0.02 14.41 -2.00
C HIS A 101 0.21 15.31 -3.23
N LYS A 102 -0.66 16.30 -3.43
CA LYS A 102 -0.69 17.15 -4.64
C LYS A 102 0.23 18.36 -4.60
N GLY A 103 1.05 18.48 -3.59
CA GLY A 103 1.94 19.61 -3.41
C GLY A 103 2.86 19.85 -4.64
N ARG A 104 3.01 21.11 -5.09
CA ARG A 104 3.90 21.46 -6.21
C ARG A 104 5.32 20.96 -5.97
N ALA A 105 5.81 21.02 -4.73
CA ALA A 105 7.14 20.56 -4.37
C ALA A 105 7.31 19.04 -4.60
N VAL A 106 6.32 18.22 -4.22
CA VAL A 106 6.31 16.78 -4.45
C VAL A 106 6.38 16.45 -5.94
N ARG A 107 5.58 17.14 -6.76
CA ARG A 107 5.60 16.96 -8.24
C ARG A 107 6.95 17.32 -8.85
N CYS A 108 7.55 18.42 -8.39
CA CYS A 108 8.87 18.86 -8.86
C CYS A 108 9.96 17.85 -8.47
N ALA A 109 9.93 17.34 -7.25
CA ALA A 109 10.89 16.38 -6.73
C ALA A 109 10.83 15.04 -7.49
N LEU A 110 9.65 14.47 -7.71
CA LEU A 110 9.47 13.24 -8.50
C LEU A 110 9.91 13.44 -9.96
N ARG A 111 9.58 14.60 -10.56
CA ARG A 111 10.03 14.92 -11.92
C ARG A 111 11.55 15.03 -12.01
N ALA A 112 12.21 15.64 -11.00
CA ALA A 112 13.67 15.72 -10.94
C ALA A 112 14.32 14.33 -10.83
N ALA A 113 13.68 13.39 -10.13
CA ALA A 113 14.06 11.98 -10.07
C ALA A 113 13.74 11.21 -11.37
N ARG A 114 13.21 11.88 -12.42
CA ARG A 114 12.75 11.27 -13.68
C ARG A 114 11.67 10.21 -13.50
N ALA A 115 10.91 10.27 -12.41
CA ALA A 115 9.72 9.47 -12.18
C ALA A 115 8.47 10.19 -12.70
N LYS A 116 7.51 9.42 -13.19
CA LYS A 116 6.17 9.92 -13.58
C LYS A 116 5.27 9.84 -12.35
N LEU A 117 4.34 10.79 -12.20
CA LEU A 117 3.37 10.81 -11.11
C LEU A 117 1.96 10.66 -11.65
N PHE A 118 1.22 9.70 -11.09
CA PHE A 118 -0.20 9.51 -11.35
C PHE A 118 -0.99 9.47 -10.05
N PHE A 119 -2.25 9.85 -10.13
CA PHE A 119 -3.18 9.77 -9.02
C PHE A 119 -4.29 8.77 -9.32
N LEU A 120 -4.61 7.93 -8.34
CA LEU A 120 -5.77 7.04 -8.42
C LEU A 120 -7.06 7.86 -8.47
N PRO A 121 -8.13 7.33 -9.09
CA PRO A 121 -9.46 7.91 -8.98
C PRO A 121 -9.88 8.04 -7.51
N LYS A 122 -10.70 9.04 -7.21
CA LYS A 122 -11.22 9.19 -5.84
C LYS A 122 -12.03 7.95 -5.44
N TYR A 123 -11.87 7.54 -4.17
CA TYR A 123 -12.63 6.42 -3.59
C TYR A 123 -12.43 5.07 -4.32
N SER A 124 -11.21 4.78 -4.76
CA SER A 124 -10.87 3.52 -5.44
C SER A 124 -9.76 2.73 -4.72
N PRO A 125 -9.96 2.31 -3.47
CA PRO A 125 -8.97 1.51 -2.74
C PRO A 125 -8.75 0.13 -3.36
N ASP A 126 -9.71 -0.38 -4.11
CA ASP A 126 -9.64 -1.61 -4.90
C ASP A 126 -8.59 -1.56 -6.02
N LEU A 127 -8.20 -0.36 -6.45
CA LEU A 127 -7.13 -0.13 -7.42
C LEU A 127 -5.77 0.15 -6.75
N ASN A 128 -5.71 0.09 -5.42
CA ASN A 128 -4.50 0.40 -4.67
C ASN A 128 -3.93 -0.86 -3.97
N PRO A 129 -2.97 -1.58 -4.59
CA PRO A 129 -2.46 -2.84 -4.04
C PRO A 129 -1.78 -2.69 -2.67
N ILE A 130 -1.28 -1.49 -2.32
CA ILE A 130 -0.64 -1.25 -1.02
C ILE A 130 -1.63 -1.36 0.16
N GLU A 131 -2.94 -1.22 -0.08
CA GLU A 131 -3.96 -1.40 0.95
C GLU A 131 -4.01 -2.87 1.46
N MET A 132 -3.69 -3.84 0.61
CA MET A 132 -3.58 -5.25 1.01
C MET A 132 -2.35 -5.46 1.90
N LEU A 133 -1.22 -4.84 1.57
CA LEU A 133 -0.03 -4.80 2.44
C LEU A 133 -0.38 -4.20 3.80
N PHE A 134 -1.08 -3.06 3.84
CA PHE A 134 -1.49 -2.42 5.08
C PHE A 134 -2.47 -3.26 5.90
N SER A 135 -3.35 -4.00 5.24
CA SER A 135 -4.25 -4.95 5.91
C SER A 135 -3.46 -6.07 6.61
N LYS A 136 -2.47 -6.68 5.93
CA LYS A 136 -1.55 -7.67 6.50
C LYS A 136 -0.77 -7.08 7.67
N LEU A 137 -0.18 -5.90 7.50
CA LEU A 137 0.58 -5.21 8.53
C LEU A 137 -0.28 -4.96 9.79
N LYS A 138 -1.48 -4.40 9.61
CA LYS A 138 -2.42 -4.17 10.73
C LYS A 138 -2.82 -5.46 11.43
N HIS A 139 -2.99 -6.56 10.68
CA HIS A 139 -3.26 -7.86 11.27
C HIS A 139 -2.09 -8.34 12.15
N GLY A 140 -0.86 -8.24 11.64
CA GLY A 140 0.36 -8.59 12.39
C GLY A 140 0.53 -7.73 13.65
N LEU A 141 0.32 -6.40 13.55
CA LEU A 141 0.40 -5.49 14.70
C LEU A 141 -0.65 -5.79 15.77
N ARG A 142 -1.87 -6.22 15.40
CA ARG A 142 -2.89 -6.66 16.36
C ARG A 142 -2.46 -7.92 17.10
N LYS A 143 -1.82 -8.87 16.41
CA LYS A 143 -1.25 -10.09 17.02
C LYS A 143 -0.06 -9.78 17.92
N ALA A 144 0.84 -8.89 17.49
CA ALA A 144 2.02 -8.48 18.25
C ALA A 144 1.67 -7.78 19.56
N ALA A 145 0.45 -7.24 19.67
CA ALA A 145 -0.03 -6.53 20.85
C ALA A 145 0.96 -5.45 21.37
N ALA A 146 1.65 -4.78 20.45
CA ALA A 146 2.64 -3.73 20.75
C ALA A 146 1.99 -2.55 21.50
N ARG A 147 2.52 -2.17 22.65
CA ARG A 147 1.90 -1.17 23.55
C ARG A 147 2.72 0.12 23.68
N THR A 148 3.90 0.17 23.11
CA THR A 148 4.77 1.36 23.10
C THR A 148 5.15 1.70 21.66
N HIS A 149 5.60 2.93 21.43
CA HIS A 149 6.13 3.37 20.14
C HIS A 149 7.22 2.40 19.65
N ASP A 150 8.23 2.14 20.47
CA ASP A 150 9.35 1.26 20.11
C ASP A 150 8.92 -0.17 19.81
N ALA A 151 7.92 -0.68 20.55
CA ALA A 151 7.38 -2.01 20.28
C ALA A 151 6.63 -2.06 18.93
N VAL A 152 5.93 -0.99 18.54
CA VAL A 152 5.30 -0.89 17.21
C VAL A 152 6.38 -0.81 16.12
N CYS A 153 7.43 0.02 16.30
CA CYS A 153 8.55 0.10 15.36
C CYS A 153 9.20 -1.28 15.15
N LYS A 154 9.53 -1.98 16.24
CA LYS A 154 10.12 -3.34 16.18
C LYS A 154 9.19 -4.34 15.51
N ALA A 155 7.88 -4.28 15.78
CA ALA A 155 6.90 -5.16 15.16
C ALA A 155 6.80 -4.91 13.64
N ILE A 156 6.80 -3.65 13.20
CA ILE A 156 6.82 -3.30 11.78
C ILE A 156 8.10 -3.81 11.13
N ALA A 157 9.28 -3.54 11.73
CA ALA A 157 10.57 -3.99 11.23
C ALA A 157 10.66 -5.52 11.11
N HIS A 158 9.95 -6.27 11.97
CA HIS A 158 9.86 -7.72 11.89
C HIS A 158 8.86 -8.21 10.85
N LEU A 159 7.76 -7.49 10.64
CA LEU A 159 6.69 -7.88 9.72
C LEU A 159 7.03 -7.59 8.25
N LEU A 160 7.69 -6.46 7.96
CA LEU A 160 7.99 -6.07 6.57
C LEU A 160 8.80 -7.13 5.81
N PRO A 161 9.87 -7.74 6.36
CA PRO A 161 10.63 -8.79 5.67
C PRO A 161 9.84 -10.08 5.43
N THR A 162 8.66 -10.26 6.05
CA THR A 162 7.80 -11.42 5.80
C THR A 162 6.92 -11.27 4.55
N VAL A 163 6.98 -10.13 3.89
CA VAL A 163 6.30 -9.89 2.60
C VAL A 163 7.29 -10.24 1.51
N ASP A 164 7.09 -11.39 0.88
CA ASP A 164 7.95 -11.86 -0.18
C ASP A 164 7.58 -11.29 -1.57
N PRO A 165 8.45 -11.42 -2.57
CA PRO A 165 8.19 -10.93 -3.93
C PRO A 165 6.92 -11.50 -4.57
N THR A 166 6.63 -12.78 -4.31
CA THR A 166 5.42 -13.44 -4.85
C THR A 166 4.15 -12.81 -4.27
N GLU A 167 4.17 -12.50 -2.98
CA GLU A 167 3.05 -11.84 -2.31
C GLU A 167 2.86 -10.41 -2.84
N CYS A 168 3.93 -9.66 -3.08
CA CYS A 168 3.85 -8.34 -3.72
C CYS A 168 3.20 -8.46 -5.10
N ALA A 169 3.65 -9.40 -5.94
CA ALA A 169 3.07 -9.64 -7.25
C ALA A 169 1.58 -10.04 -7.19
N ASN A 170 1.18 -10.82 -6.17
CA ASN A 170 -0.22 -11.17 -5.95
C ASN A 170 -1.08 -9.94 -5.60
N PHE A 171 -0.57 -9.02 -4.79
CA PHE A 171 -1.27 -7.75 -4.51
C PHE A 171 -1.51 -6.94 -5.79
N PHE A 172 -0.51 -6.87 -6.68
CA PHE A 172 -0.66 -6.23 -7.99
C PHE A 172 -1.69 -6.92 -8.85
N SER A 173 -1.67 -8.25 -8.90
CA SER A 173 -2.63 -9.05 -9.66
C SER A 173 -4.06 -8.85 -9.20
N GLU A 174 -4.32 -8.89 -7.90
CA GLU A 174 -5.64 -8.65 -7.30
C GLU A 174 -6.17 -7.24 -7.58
N ALA A 175 -5.29 -6.24 -7.61
CA ALA A 175 -5.66 -4.86 -7.96
C ALA A 175 -5.74 -4.62 -9.49
N GLY A 176 -5.56 -5.66 -10.31
CA GLY A 176 -5.72 -5.60 -11.78
C GLY A 176 -4.47 -5.15 -12.55
N TYR A 177 -3.27 -5.22 -11.96
CA TYR A 177 -1.99 -4.85 -12.59
C TYR A 177 -1.13 -6.05 -12.99
N ALA A 178 -1.73 -7.23 -13.22
CA ALA A 178 -1.00 -8.38 -13.72
C ALA A 178 -0.47 -8.14 -15.15
N ARG A 179 0.71 -8.70 -15.45
CA ARG A 179 1.13 -8.82 -16.87
C ARG A 179 0.12 -9.69 -17.61
N THR A 180 -0.52 -9.16 -18.63
CA THR A 180 -1.13 -10.01 -19.64
C THR A 180 0.00 -10.65 -20.44
N GLU A 181 0.25 -11.94 -20.20
CA GLU A 181 1.07 -12.72 -21.11
C GLU A 181 0.40 -12.64 -22.48
N SER A 182 1.10 -12.06 -23.45
CA SER A 182 0.68 -12.08 -24.85
C SER A 182 0.59 -13.55 -25.27
N SER A 183 -0.63 -14.08 -25.31
CA SER A 183 -0.94 -15.44 -25.73
C SER A 183 -0.50 -15.66 -27.16
N HIS A 184 0.67 -16.24 -27.34
CA HIS A 184 1.05 -17.01 -28.53
C HIS A 184 1.22 -18.48 -28.15
N SER A 185 0.13 -19.10 -27.73
CA SER A 185 -0.17 -20.52 -27.96
C SER A 185 -1.63 -20.76 -27.59
N ARG A 186 -2.43 -21.04 -28.61
CA ARG A 186 -3.80 -21.53 -28.45
C ARG A 186 -3.78 -22.87 -27.74
N SER A 187 -4.39 -22.92 -26.56
CA SER A 187 -5.15 -24.09 -26.12
C SER A 187 -6.38 -23.57 -25.38
N GLU A 188 -7.52 -23.91 -25.94
CA GLU A 188 -8.84 -23.53 -25.46
C GLU A 188 -9.07 -24.11 -24.08
N THR A 189 -9.23 -23.25 -23.09
CA THR A 189 -9.98 -23.57 -21.88
C THR A 189 -10.79 -22.33 -21.49
N SER A 190 -12.09 -22.48 -21.57
CA SER A 190 -13.08 -21.44 -21.32
C SER A 190 -12.97 -20.93 -19.89
N VAL A 191 -12.49 -19.70 -19.71
CA VAL A 191 -12.56 -18.96 -18.45
C VAL A 191 -13.76 -18.03 -18.51
N VAL A 192 -14.73 -18.31 -17.68
CA VAL A 192 -15.91 -17.46 -17.45
C VAL A 192 -15.45 -16.14 -16.82
N LYS A 193 -15.66 -15.06 -17.53
CA LYS A 193 -15.35 -13.68 -17.14
C LYS A 193 -16.38 -13.21 -16.08
N PRO A 194 -15.97 -12.71 -14.90
CA PRO A 194 -16.90 -12.11 -13.97
C PRO A 194 -17.46 -10.79 -14.52
N PRO A 195 -18.72 -10.48 -14.34
CA PRO A 195 -19.31 -9.22 -14.79
C PRO A 195 -18.93 -8.08 -13.84
N GLY A 196 -18.33 -7.01 -14.36
CA GLY A 196 -18.17 -5.77 -13.62
C GLY A 196 -16.82 -5.08 -13.63
N GLY A 197 -16.01 -5.22 -14.66
CA GLY A 197 -14.75 -4.46 -14.78
C GLY A 197 -15.00 -2.98 -15.05
N ARG A 198 -14.63 -2.09 -14.12
CA ARG A 198 -14.64 -0.63 -14.30
C ARG A 198 -13.41 -0.21 -15.11
N SER A 199 -13.62 0.64 -16.11
CA SER A 199 -12.53 1.27 -16.87
C SER A 199 -11.84 2.31 -16.02
N ILE A 200 -10.50 2.26 -15.94
CA ILE A 200 -9.68 3.25 -15.24
C ILE A 200 -9.38 4.39 -16.20
N PHE A 201 -9.79 5.60 -15.84
CA PHE A 201 -9.37 6.83 -16.50
C PHE A 201 -8.20 7.44 -15.71
N TRP A 202 -7.10 7.69 -16.40
CA TRP A 202 -5.93 8.38 -15.83
C TRP A 202 -6.03 9.87 -16.13
N GLU A 203 -6.00 10.72 -15.12
CA GLU A 203 -5.81 12.15 -15.28
C GLU A 203 -4.31 12.46 -15.27
N PHE A 204 -3.81 13.01 -16.36
CA PHE A 204 -2.44 13.54 -16.43
C PHE A 204 -2.33 14.79 -15.53
N ALA A 205 -1.36 14.78 -14.64
CA ALA A 205 -1.04 15.89 -13.75
C ALA A 205 0.21 16.64 -14.22
#